data_78ee412160242f1db6a3e04bd964fe18
#
_entry.id   78ee412160242f1db6a3e04bd964fe18
#
_cell.length_a   1.000
_cell.length_b   1.000
_cell.length_c   1.000
_cell.angle_alpha   90.00
_cell.angle_beta   90.00
_cell.angle_gamma   90.00
#
_symmetry.space_group_name_H-M   'P 1'
#
loop_
_entity.id
_entity.type
_entity.pdbx_description
1 polymer ?
#
loop_
_entity_poly.entity_id
_entity_poly.type
_entity_poly.pdbx_seq_one_letter_code
_entity_poly.pdbx_strand_id
1 'polypeptide(L)'
;MNLVFMGNPSFAIPALVKLAASDNQIVAVVSNPPQKMGRGKKIRETAIAVKAKSMGLQVIQQQDLKSVHFKRELEQLNADLFVVVAFRILPKSLITIPKLGSINL
;
A
#
# COMPACT_ATOMS: atom_id res chain seq x y z
N MET A 1 -13.86 1.96 9.13
CA MET A 1 -13.62 2.39 7.73
C MET A 1 -12.86 1.33 6.97
N ASN A 2 -13.05 1.29 5.65
CA ASN A 2 -12.24 0.48 4.76
C ASN A 2 -11.02 1.29 4.33
N LEU A 3 -9.83 0.78 4.61
CA LEU A 3 -8.56 1.46 4.35
C LEU A 3 -7.74 0.72 3.31
N VAL A 4 -7.03 1.46 2.47
CA VAL A 4 -5.90 0.94 1.71
C VAL A 4 -4.63 1.54 2.30
N PHE A 5 -3.71 0.68 2.70
CA PHE A 5 -2.42 1.08 3.24
C PHE A 5 -1.37 1.03 2.12
N MET A 6 -0.57 2.07 2.00
CA MET A 6 0.51 2.13 1.01
C MET A 6 1.83 2.43 1.71
N GLY A 7 2.82 1.59 1.50
CA GLY A 7 4.12 1.77 2.12
C GLY A 7 5.16 0.75 1.64
N ASN A 8 6.42 1.02 1.92
CA ASN A 8 7.54 0.18 1.50
C ASN A 8 8.45 -0.27 2.65
N PRO A 9 9.03 0.64 3.47
CA PRO A 9 10.11 0.27 4.38
C PRO A 9 9.62 -0.32 5.69
N SER A 10 10.54 -0.98 6.39
CA SER A 10 10.23 -1.64 7.67
C SER A 10 9.73 -0.68 8.75
N PHE A 11 10.15 0.58 8.75
CA PHE A 11 9.69 1.52 9.78
C PHE A 11 8.20 1.87 9.65
N ALA A 12 7.56 1.53 8.53
CA ALA A 12 6.11 1.69 8.35
C ALA A 12 5.31 0.50 8.92
N ILE A 13 5.96 -0.60 9.29
CA ILE A 13 5.29 -1.79 9.83
C ILE A 13 4.47 -1.50 11.09
N PRO A 14 4.96 -0.73 12.08
CA PRO A 14 4.14 -0.45 13.26
C PRO A 14 2.81 0.22 12.95
N ALA A 15 2.79 1.15 11.97
CA ALA A 15 1.55 1.80 11.54
C ALA A 15 0.58 0.77 10.91
N LEU A 16 1.09 -0.10 10.05
CA LEU A 16 0.28 -1.15 9.42
C LEU A 16 -0.33 -2.08 10.47
N VAL A 17 0.49 -2.56 11.40
CA VAL A 17 0.04 -3.48 12.46
C VAL A 17 -1.01 -2.82 13.34
N LYS A 18 -0.80 -1.57 13.72
CA LYS A 18 -1.72 -0.84 14.57
C LYS A 18 -3.07 -0.60 13.88
N LEU A 19 -3.06 -0.25 12.62
CA LEU A 19 -4.29 -0.07 11.85
C LEU A 19 -5.03 -1.39 11.64
N ALA A 20 -4.31 -2.48 11.41
CA ALA A 20 -4.92 -3.81 11.25
C ALA A 20 -5.59 -4.29 12.55
N ALA A 21 -5.05 -3.88 13.71
CA ALA A 21 -5.61 -4.24 15.02
C ALA A 21 -6.76 -3.32 15.45
N SER A 22 -7.01 -2.23 14.71
CA SER A 22 -8.10 -1.30 15.02
C SER A 22 -9.44 -1.81 14.49
N ASP A 23 -10.50 -1.04 14.72
CA ASP A 23 -11.83 -1.36 14.19
C ASP A 23 -11.93 -1.14 12.68
N ASN A 24 -10.91 -0.58 12.06
CA ASN A 24 -10.87 -0.40 10.62
C ASN A 24 -10.46 -1.67 9.90
N GLN A 25 -10.94 -1.85 8.69
CA GLN A 25 -10.55 -2.98 7.86
C GLN A 25 -9.56 -2.53 6.80
N ILE A 26 -8.40 -3.18 6.75
CA ILE A 26 -7.44 -2.97 5.66
C ILE A 26 -7.85 -3.87 4.51
N VAL A 27 -8.41 -3.27 3.45
CA VAL A 27 -8.92 -4.03 2.30
C VAL A 27 -7.81 -4.39 1.31
N ALA A 28 -6.71 -3.65 1.32
CA ALA A 28 -5.52 -3.98 0.53
C ALA A 28 -4.32 -3.19 1.04
N VAL A 29 -3.13 -3.72 0.76
CA VAL A 29 -1.85 -3.06 0.99
C VAL A 29 -1.17 -2.90 -0.35
N VAL A 30 -0.75 -1.67 -0.67
CA VAL A 30 0.00 -1.37 -1.89
C VAL A 30 1.45 -1.17 -1.52
N SER A 31 2.34 -1.84 -2.23
CA SER A 31 3.78 -1.74 -2.03
C SER A 31 4.50 -1.90 -3.36
N ASN A 32 5.75 -1.45 -3.42
CA ASN A 32 6.53 -1.61 -4.64
C ASN A 32 6.73 -3.09 -4.98
N PRO A 33 6.84 -3.43 -6.27
CA PRO A 33 7.22 -4.79 -6.67
C PRO A 33 8.62 -5.16 -6.18
N PRO A 34 8.95 -6.45 -6.15
CA PRO A 34 10.30 -6.89 -5.80
C PRO A 34 11.34 -6.18 -6.66
N GLN A 35 12.43 -5.77 -6.03
CA GLN A 35 13.52 -5.05 -6.67
C GLN A 35 14.86 -5.60 -6.25
N LYS A 36 15.88 -5.38 -7.08
CA LYS A 36 17.26 -5.68 -6.71
C LYS A 36 17.70 -4.73 -5.60
N MET A 37 18.07 -5.29 -4.45
CA MET A 37 18.43 -4.50 -3.28
C MET A 37 19.67 -5.08 -2.59
N GLY A 38 20.50 -4.19 -2.02
CA GLY A 38 21.63 -4.55 -1.21
C GLY A 38 22.83 -5.09 -2.00
N ARG A 39 23.81 -5.61 -1.27
CA ARG A 39 24.99 -6.24 -1.84
C ARG A 39 24.59 -7.52 -2.57
N GLY A 40 25.19 -7.75 -3.75
CA GLY A 40 24.88 -8.91 -4.58
C GLY A 40 23.59 -8.72 -5.40
N LYS A 41 22.90 -7.59 -5.25
CA LYS A 41 21.71 -7.24 -6.04
C LYS A 41 20.67 -8.33 -6.10
N LYS A 42 20.39 -8.96 -4.96
CA LYS A 42 19.31 -9.96 -4.86
C LYS A 42 17.97 -9.28 -4.98
N ILE A 43 17.04 -9.94 -5.68
CA ILE A 43 15.66 -9.45 -5.80
C ILE A 43 14.96 -9.68 -4.45
N ARG A 44 14.42 -8.61 -3.87
CA ARG A 44 13.72 -8.68 -2.60
C ARG A 44 12.42 -7.90 -2.66
N GLU A 45 11.41 -8.43 -1.99
CA GLU A 45 10.18 -7.69 -1.74
C GLU A 45 10.43 -6.60 -0.69
N THR A 46 9.57 -5.61 -0.67
CA THR A 46 9.59 -4.59 0.39
C THR A 46 9.23 -5.22 1.74
N ALA A 47 9.69 -4.61 2.82
CA ALA A 47 9.35 -5.06 4.16
C ALA A 47 7.83 -5.05 4.41
N ILE A 48 7.14 -4.04 3.89
CA ILE A 48 5.68 -3.94 4.01
C ILE A 48 4.99 -5.08 3.26
N ALA A 49 5.42 -5.39 2.03
CA ALA A 49 4.81 -6.50 1.28
C ALA A 49 4.96 -7.83 2.02
N VAL A 50 6.15 -8.11 2.54
CA VAL A 50 6.40 -9.34 3.32
C VAL A 50 5.50 -9.39 4.55
N LYS A 51 5.43 -8.30 5.31
CA LYS A 51 4.62 -8.24 6.54
C LYS A 51 3.13 -8.41 6.23
N ALA A 52 2.62 -7.68 5.24
CA ALA A 52 1.21 -7.74 4.86
C ALA A 52 0.80 -9.17 4.43
N LYS A 53 1.65 -9.84 3.65
CA LYS A 53 1.39 -11.22 3.26
C LYS A 53 1.34 -12.15 4.48
N SER A 54 2.23 -11.96 5.44
CA SER A 54 2.25 -12.76 6.67
C SER A 54 0.99 -12.55 7.51
N MET A 55 0.34 -11.39 7.37
CA MET A 55 -0.91 -11.07 8.07
C MET A 55 -2.16 -11.53 7.31
N GLY A 56 -1.99 -12.16 6.14
CA GLY A 56 -3.11 -12.60 5.31
C GLY A 56 -3.81 -11.46 4.56
N LEU A 57 -3.18 -10.30 4.44
CA LEU A 57 -3.76 -9.16 3.74
C LEU A 57 -3.50 -9.25 2.24
N GLN A 58 -4.44 -8.74 1.45
CA GLN A 58 -4.25 -8.61 0.01
C GLN A 58 -3.14 -7.60 -0.27
N VAL A 59 -2.16 -7.98 -1.09
CA VAL A 59 -1.06 -7.10 -1.47
C VAL A 59 -1.12 -6.83 -2.96
N ILE A 60 -1.07 -5.55 -3.33
CA ILE A 60 -1.02 -5.08 -4.71
C ILE A 60 0.35 -4.48 -4.93
N GLN A 61 1.09 -5.02 -5.88
CA GLN A 61 2.44 -4.56 -6.22
C GLN A 61 2.41 -4.00 -7.64
N GLN A 62 2.60 -2.69 -7.78
CA GLN A 62 2.50 -2.01 -9.06
C GLN A 62 3.67 -1.05 -9.25
N GLN A 63 4.40 -1.23 -10.36
CA GLN A 63 5.51 -0.34 -10.72
C GLN A 63 4.99 0.96 -11.32
N ASP A 64 4.00 0.89 -12.19
CA ASP A 64 3.46 2.06 -12.88
C ASP A 64 2.21 2.58 -12.21
N LEU A 65 2.34 3.66 -11.45
CA LEU A 65 1.22 4.29 -10.74
C LEU A 65 0.22 4.99 -11.69
N LYS A 66 0.58 5.15 -12.95
CA LYS A 66 -0.31 5.74 -13.97
C LYS A 66 -1.07 4.68 -14.76
N SER A 67 -0.90 3.41 -14.44
CA SER A 67 -1.60 2.31 -15.09
C SER A 67 -3.12 2.46 -14.90
N VAL A 68 -3.86 2.38 -16.00
CA VAL A 68 -5.33 2.40 -15.97
C VAL A 68 -5.87 1.20 -15.23
N HIS A 69 -5.24 0.04 -15.39
CA HIS A 69 -5.62 -1.18 -14.68
C HIS A 69 -5.49 -1.02 -13.17
N PHE A 70 -4.38 -0.43 -12.72
CA PHE A 70 -4.14 -0.17 -11.31
C PHE A 70 -5.19 0.78 -10.72
N LYS A 71 -5.52 1.85 -11.44
CA LYS A 71 -6.55 2.79 -11.01
C LYS A 71 -7.90 2.09 -10.83
N ARG A 72 -8.30 1.26 -11.80
CA ARG A 72 -9.54 0.48 -11.71
C ARG A 72 -9.54 -0.48 -10.53
N GLU A 73 -8.42 -1.14 -10.30
CA GLU A 73 -8.26 -2.05 -9.19
C GLU A 73 -8.48 -1.33 -7.85
N LEU A 74 -7.89 -0.15 -7.69
CA LEU A 74 -8.08 0.67 -6.49
C LEU A 74 -9.52 1.16 -6.36
N GLU A 75 -10.15 1.57 -7.45
CA GLU A 75 -11.55 2.00 -7.43
C GLU A 75 -12.50 0.90 -6.98
N GLN A 76 -12.25 -0.33 -7.40
CA GLN A 76 -13.09 -1.48 -7.06
C GLN A 76 -13.00 -1.88 -5.58
N LEU A 77 -11.98 -1.43 -4.86
CA LEU A 77 -11.84 -1.73 -3.43
C LEU A 77 -12.83 -0.95 -2.56
N ASN A 78 -13.44 0.10 -3.08
CA ASN A 78 -14.39 0.95 -2.35
C ASN A 78 -13.82 1.43 -1.01
N ALA A 79 -12.57 1.87 -1.00
CA ALA A 79 -11.93 2.36 0.20
C ALA A 79 -12.51 3.70 0.65
N ASP A 80 -12.57 3.90 1.96
CA ASP A 80 -12.93 5.18 2.54
C ASP A 80 -11.75 6.14 2.59
N LEU A 81 -10.55 5.61 2.78
CA LEU A 81 -9.34 6.40 2.98
C LEU A 81 -8.11 5.63 2.51
N PHE A 82 -7.18 6.34 1.87
CA PHE A 82 -5.83 5.80 1.65
C PHE A 82 -4.91 6.34 2.75
N VAL A 83 -4.16 5.45 3.39
CA VAL A 83 -3.16 5.80 4.38
C VAL A 83 -1.78 5.52 3.78
N VAL A 84 -1.01 6.57 3.55
CA VAL A 84 0.28 6.48 2.86
C VAL A 84 1.40 6.70 3.88
N VAL A 85 2.29 5.73 4.01
CA VAL A 85 3.43 5.81 4.93
C VAL A 85 4.70 5.42 4.18
N ALA A 86 5.54 6.39 3.87
CA ALA A 86 6.81 6.17 3.17
C ALA A 86 6.63 5.35 1.89
N PHE A 87 5.85 5.88 0.97
CA PHE A 87 5.60 5.34 -0.34
C PHE A 87 6.00 6.37 -1.40
N ARG A 88 5.78 6.04 -2.67
CA ARG A 88 6.00 6.98 -3.78
C ARG A 88 4.94 8.09 -3.77
N ILE A 89 5.24 9.22 -4.41
CA ILE A 89 4.26 10.30 -4.58
C ILE A 89 3.15 9.81 -5.51
N LEU A 90 1.90 9.86 -5.01
CA LEU A 90 0.76 9.41 -5.80
C LEU A 90 0.32 10.46 -6.81
N PRO A 91 -0.02 10.04 -8.05
CA PRO A 91 -0.72 10.93 -8.96
C PRO A 91 -2.03 11.43 -8.36
N LYS A 92 -2.41 12.64 -8.71
CA LYS A 92 -3.66 13.25 -8.22
C LYS A 92 -4.88 12.39 -8.51
N SER A 93 -4.88 11.70 -9.65
CA SER A 93 -5.98 10.82 -10.04
C SER A 93 -6.19 9.63 -9.09
N LEU A 94 -5.15 9.24 -8.32
CA LEU A 94 -5.26 8.19 -7.33
C LEU A 94 -5.65 8.75 -5.96
N ILE A 95 -5.13 9.92 -5.60
CA ILE A 95 -5.36 10.55 -4.28
C ILE A 95 -6.84 10.75 -4.01
N THR A 96 -7.62 11.03 -5.04
CA THR A 96 -9.03 11.39 -4.94
C THR A 96 -9.99 10.19 -5.07
N ILE A 97 -9.46 8.98 -5.25
CA ILE A 97 -10.31 7.77 -5.37
C ILE A 97 -11.13 7.51 -4.09
N PRO A 98 -10.54 7.51 -2.88
CA PRO A 98 -11.31 7.21 -1.68
C PRO A 98 -12.27 8.32 -1.32
N LYS A 99 -13.38 7.96 -0.67
CA LYS A 99 -14.41 8.93 -0.25
C LYS A 99 -13.84 10.07 0.58
N LEU A 100 -12.92 9.78 1.48
CA LEU A 100 -12.33 10.75 2.40
C LEU A 100 -10.95 11.22 1.94
N GLY A 101 -10.51 10.81 0.75
CA GLY A 101 -9.21 11.20 0.22
C GLY A 101 -8.07 10.35 0.75
N SER A 102 -6.89 10.96 0.82
CA SER A 102 -5.66 10.26 1.21
C SER A 102 -4.92 11.08 2.26
N ILE A 103 -4.33 10.38 3.22
CA ILE A 103 -3.46 11.01 4.21
C ILE A 103 -2.06 10.41 4.11
N ASN A 104 -1.04 11.22 4.37
CA ASN A 104 0.36 10.82 4.36
C ASN A 104 0.92 11.01 5.76
N LEU A 105 1.37 9.93 6.34
CA LEU A 105 1.94 9.94 7.69
C LEU A 105 3.47 10.00 7.66
#